data_9eedd0b8ff5ef95ce771c65cc3fb0328
#
_entry.id   9eedd0b8ff5ef95ce771c65cc3fb0328
#
_cell.length_a   1.000
_cell.length_b   1.000
_cell.length_c   1.000
_cell.angle_alpha   90.00
_cell.angle_beta   90.00
_cell.angle_gamma   90.00
#
_symmetry.space_group_name_H-M   'P 1'
#
loop_
_entity.id
_entity.type
_entity.pdbx_description
1 polymer ?
#
loop_
_entity_poly.entity_id
_entity_poly.type
_entity_poly.pdbx_seq_one_letter_code
_entity_poly.pdbx_strand_id
1 'polypeptide(L)'
;MSFWWVNQGATFEEAKDLGILWAPEEDKSGHKQPSWETLLLVRKDDIVFHFAKKKLRGISVAESQSRIAEIRIRDKGQWKELGREIEVSPQDFDFTIDLEDIPMALRVGAEKGVDTPFDKRGKVKQGYLYGVSSDVAAFILKKLELVIESGPEPIEKQISELIGDFSA
;
A
#
# COMPACT_ATOMS: atom_id res chain seq x y z
N MET A 1 -14.74 -0.76 -3.90
CA MET A 1 -13.53 -0.96 -3.09
C MET A 1 -12.37 -1.28 -3.99
N SER A 2 -11.29 -0.56 -3.84
CA SER A 2 -10.07 -0.77 -4.61
C SER A 2 -8.93 -1.22 -3.71
N PHE A 3 -7.92 -1.83 -4.31
CA PHE A 3 -6.73 -2.31 -3.62
C PHE A 3 -5.51 -1.55 -4.11
N TRP A 4 -4.65 -1.21 -3.17
CA TRP A 4 -3.46 -0.40 -3.42
C TRP A 4 -2.23 -1.07 -2.82
N TRP A 5 -1.09 -0.75 -3.41
CA TRP A 5 0.23 -1.21 -2.97
C TRP A 5 1.10 0.01 -2.76
N VAL A 6 1.55 0.21 -1.53
CA VAL A 6 2.45 1.31 -1.20
C VAL A 6 3.85 0.79 -0.93
N ASN A 7 4.84 1.39 -1.60
CA ASN A 7 6.25 1.14 -1.33
C ASN A 7 6.73 2.10 -0.27
N GLN A 8 7.16 1.57 0.85
CA GLN A 8 7.70 2.35 1.96
C GLN A 8 9.05 1.77 2.35
N GLY A 9 10.05 2.61 2.45
CA GLY A 9 11.37 2.19 2.91
C GLY A 9 11.56 2.52 4.39
N ALA A 10 12.53 3.40 4.66
CA ALA A 10 12.84 3.84 6.02
C ALA A 10 11.68 4.59 6.70
N THR A 11 10.68 5.05 5.95
CA THR A 11 9.53 5.78 6.48
C THR A 11 8.37 4.92 6.91
N PHE A 12 8.46 3.59 6.73
CA PHE A 12 7.36 2.67 7.03
C PHE A 12 6.88 2.78 8.49
N GLU A 13 7.80 2.64 9.44
CA GLU A 13 7.47 2.68 10.86
C GLU A 13 6.89 4.05 11.28
N GLU A 14 7.48 5.13 10.78
CA GLU A 14 7.02 6.48 11.12
C GLU A 14 5.63 6.77 10.54
N ALA A 15 5.40 6.43 9.29
CA ALA A 15 4.09 6.59 8.65
C ALA A 15 3.02 5.74 9.34
N LYS A 16 3.37 4.52 9.73
CA LYS A 16 2.51 3.62 10.48
C LYS A 16 2.13 4.22 11.84
N ASP A 17 3.08 4.74 12.58
CA ASP A 17 2.85 5.36 13.89
C ASP A 17 1.95 6.59 13.77
N LEU A 18 2.06 7.34 12.69
CA LEU A 18 1.20 8.50 12.40
C LEU A 18 -0.16 8.09 11.82
N GLY A 19 -0.31 6.88 11.32
CA GLY A 19 -1.54 6.41 10.68
C GLY A 19 -1.84 7.12 9.36
N ILE A 20 -0.82 7.36 8.54
CA ILE A 20 -0.95 8.11 7.29
C ILE A 20 -0.18 7.48 6.13
N LEU A 21 -0.66 7.77 4.92
CA LEU A 21 0.15 7.77 3.71
C LEU A 21 0.38 9.22 3.29
N TRP A 22 1.58 9.53 2.85
CA TRP A 22 1.91 10.86 2.38
C TRP A 22 2.88 10.79 1.19
N ALA A 23 2.62 11.61 0.18
CA ALA A 23 3.53 11.82 -0.93
C ALA A 23 3.55 13.30 -1.31
N PRO A 24 4.70 13.81 -1.79
CA PRO A 24 4.76 15.19 -2.25
C PRO A 24 3.89 15.40 -3.49
N GLU A 25 3.45 16.63 -3.73
CA GLU A 25 2.82 16.98 -5.01
C GLU A 25 3.83 16.98 -6.14
N GLU A 26 5.04 17.45 -5.86
CA GLU A 26 6.14 17.52 -6.79
C GLU A 26 7.48 17.51 -6.04
N ASP A 27 8.57 17.20 -6.73
CA ASP A 27 9.90 17.34 -6.17
C ASP A 27 10.36 18.81 -6.14
N LYS A 28 11.56 19.08 -5.60
CA LYS A 28 12.10 20.44 -5.51
C LYS A 28 12.32 21.11 -6.86
N SER A 29 12.42 20.33 -7.94
CA SER A 29 12.55 20.82 -9.30
C SER A 29 11.22 21.02 -10.02
N GLY A 30 10.10 20.75 -9.36
CA GLY A 30 8.77 20.88 -9.91
C GLY A 30 8.28 19.65 -10.70
N HIS A 31 9.00 18.53 -10.64
CA HIS A 31 8.57 17.29 -11.32
C HIS A 31 7.55 16.54 -10.50
N LYS A 32 6.52 16.05 -11.18
CA LYS A 32 5.47 15.21 -10.61
C LYS A 32 5.75 13.75 -10.93
N GLN A 33 5.36 12.85 -10.04
CA GLN A 33 5.44 11.42 -10.26
C GLN A 33 4.04 10.82 -10.32
N PRO A 34 3.72 10.01 -11.34
CA PRO A 34 2.40 9.38 -11.43
C PRO A 34 2.03 8.58 -10.18
N SER A 35 2.99 7.91 -9.55
CA SER A 35 2.77 7.14 -8.32
C SER A 35 2.53 7.98 -7.07
N TRP A 36 2.76 9.29 -7.12
CA TRP A 36 2.34 10.23 -6.08
C TRP A 36 0.92 10.73 -6.33
N GLU A 37 0.58 10.93 -7.59
CA GLU A 37 -0.76 11.41 -7.99
C GLU A 37 -1.84 10.35 -7.78
N THR A 38 -1.47 9.08 -7.72
CA THR A 38 -2.40 7.97 -7.39
C THR A 38 -3.10 8.15 -6.06
N LEU A 39 -2.52 8.91 -5.12
CA LEU A 39 -3.21 9.21 -3.86
C LEU A 39 -4.56 9.89 -4.07
N LEU A 40 -4.73 10.63 -5.17
CA LEU A 40 -6.01 11.25 -5.54
C LEU A 40 -7.11 10.23 -5.83
N LEU A 41 -6.76 9.00 -6.17
CA LEU A 41 -7.69 7.95 -6.57
C LEU A 41 -8.16 7.08 -5.40
N VAL A 42 -7.46 7.15 -4.28
CA VAL A 42 -7.80 6.36 -3.09
C VAL A 42 -9.08 6.91 -2.47
N ARG A 43 -9.98 6.00 -2.11
CA ARG A 43 -11.25 6.34 -1.48
C ARG A 43 -11.33 5.69 -0.09
N LYS A 44 -12.16 6.26 0.75
CA LYS A 44 -12.47 5.65 2.04
C LYS A 44 -12.89 4.18 1.85
N ASP A 45 -12.43 3.34 2.76
CA ASP A 45 -12.62 1.88 2.79
C ASP A 45 -11.81 1.09 1.76
N ASP A 46 -11.01 1.74 0.93
CA ASP A 46 -10.02 1.05 0.11
C ASP A 46 -8.95 0.39 0.99
N ILE A 47 -8.37 -0.68 0.47
CA ILE A 47 -7.35 -1.46 1.18
C ILE A 47 -5.98 -1.16 0.62
N VAL A 48 -5.02 -0.97 1.51
CA VAL A 48 -3.63 -0.69 1.17
C VAL A 48 -2.74 -1.79 1.73
N PHE A 49 -1.94 -2.40 0.86
CA PHE A 49 -0.88 -3.33 1.24
C PHE A 49 0.44 -2.56 1.34
N HIS A 50 1.13 -2.73 2.46
CA HIS A 50 2.37 -2.04 2.74
C HIS A 50 3.58 -2.92 2.43
N PHE A 51 4.41 -2.45 1.50
CA PHE A 51 5.63 -3.14 1.10
C PHE A 51 6.84 -2.33 1.53
N ALA A 52 7.70 -2.95 2.31
CA ALA A 52 8.93 -2.33 2.80
C ALA A 52 9.99 -3.40 3.02
N LYS A 53 11.24 -3.08 2.74
CA LYS A 53 12.37 -4.00 2.91
C LYS A 53 12.12 -5.36 2.24
N LYS A 54 11.68 -5.31 0.99
CA LYS A 54 11.43 -6.47 0.11
C LYS A 54 10.30 -7.42 0.54
N LYS A 55 9.44 -7.01 1.47
CA LYS A 55 8.35 -7.84 1.99
C LYS A 55 7.08 -7.02 2.18
N LEU A 56 5.94 -7.67 2.04
CA LEU A 56 4.68 -7.14 2.54
C LEU A 56 4.70 -7.23 4.07
N ARG A 57 4.46 -6.10 4.74
CA ARG A 57 4.61 -5.97 6.19
C ARG A 57 3.37 -5.47 6.89
N GLY A 58 2.39 -5.02 6.16
CA GLY A 58 1.19 -4.46 6.76
C GLY A 58 0.03 -4.38 5.79
N ILE A 59 -1.14 -4.19 6.35
CA ILE A 59 -2.38 -3.89 5.65
C ILE A 59 -3.06 -2.73 6.36
N SER A 60 -3.66 -1.84 5.60
CA SER A 60 -4.44 -0.74 6.15
C SER A 60 -5.75 -0.59 5.41
N VAL A 61 -6.69 0.06 6.07
CA VAL A 61 -7.92 0.54 5.45
C VAL A 61 -7.83 2.05 5.37
N ALA A 62 -8.09 2.62 4.20
CA ALA A 62 -8.15 4.06 4.03
C ALA A 62 -9.36 4.63 4.77
N GLU A 63 -9.13 5.60 5.63
CA GLU A 63 -10.16 6.25 6.44
C GLU A 63 -10.65 7.55 5.83
N SER A 64 -9.90 8.08 4.87
CA SER A 64 -10.23 9.33 4.19
C SER A 64 -9.78 9.32 2.74
N GLN A 65 -10.29 10.26 1.96
CA GLN A 65 -9.67 10.64 0.70
C GLN A 65 -8.43 11.49 0.98
N SER A 66 -7.60 11.69 -0.03
CA SER A 66 -6.42 12.54 0.11
C SER A 66 -6.79 14.00 0.34
N ARG A 67 -5.96 14.68 1.11
CA ARG A 67 -6.02 16.13 1.33
C ARG A 67 -4.63 16.72 1.17
N ILE A 68 -4.57 17.99 0.85
CA ILE A 68 -3.31 18.74 0.85
C ILE A 68 -2.84 18.88 2.30
N ALA A 69 -1.61 18.49 2.57
CA ALA A 69 -1.02 18.55 3.90
C ALA A 69 0.49 18.70 3.82
N GLU A 70 1.04 19.41 4.80
CA GLU A 70 2.49 19.47 4.98
C GLU A 70 3.04 18.11 5.45
N ILE A 71 4.26 17.83 5.07
CA ILE A 71 4.95 16.61 5.48
C ILE A 71 5.06 16.53 7.00
N ARG A 72 4.63 15.40 7.56
CA ARG A 72 4.78 15.08 8.99
C ARG A 72 5.84 13.99 9.23
N ILE A 73 6.24 13.31 8.18
CA ILE A 73 7.31 12.31 8.19
C ILE A 73 8.63 13.06 8.10
N ARG A 74 9.64 12.64 8.86
CA ARG A 74 10.96 13.25 8.82
C ARG A 74 11.56 13.18 7.43
N ASP A 75 11.55 14.34 6.77
CA ASP A 75 12.12 14.46 5.43
C ASP A 75 13.63 14.70 5.53
N LYS A 76 14.36 14.03 4.67
CA LYS A 76 15.81 14.23 4.50
C LYS A 76 16.13 15.36 3.50
N GLY A 77 15.18 16.24 3.24
CA GLY A 77 15.37 17.41 2.42
C GLY A 77 15.26 17.21 0.91
N GLN A 78 14.75 16.06 0.48
CA GLN A 78 14.61 15.72 -0.95
C GLN A 78 13.29 16.19 -1.56
N TRP A 79 12.28 16.43 -0.73
CA TRP A 79 10.92 16.70 -1.17
C TRP A 79 10.49 18.12 -0.82
N LYS A 80 9.52 18.65 -1.56
CA LYS A 80 8.79 19.82 -1.08
C LYS A 80 7.93 19.42 0.11
N GLU A 81 7.74 20.35 1.04
CA GLU A 81 7.01 20.10 2.28
C GLU A 81 5.52 19.89 2.06
N LEU A 82 4.96 20.44 0.98
CA LEU A 82 3.54 20.31 0.66
C LEU A 82 3.30 19.07 -0.18
N GLY A 83 2.30 18.30 0.20
CA GLY A 83 1.92 17.08 -0.50
C GLY A 83 0.48 16.69 -0.25
N ARG A 84 0.19 15.40 -0.45
CA ARG A 84 -1.12 14.82 -0.18
C ARG A 84 -1.01 13.75 0.88
N GLU A 85 -1.97 13.76 1.77
CA GLU A 85 -2.05 12.86 2.91
C GLU A 85 -3.36 12.10 2.90
N ILE A 86 -3.31 10.80 3.23
CA ILE A 86 -4.47 9.95 3.46
C ILE A 86 -4.35 9.39 4.86
N GLU A 87 -5.44 9.45 5.62
CA GLU A 87 -5.52 8.75 6.91
C GLU A 87 -5.81 7.29 6.66
N VAL A 88 -5.06 6.43 7.33
CA VAL A 88 -5.23 4.97 7.25
C VAL A 88 -5.26 4.37 8.65
N SER A 89 -5.98 3.27 8.80
CA SER A 89 -5.90 2.45 10.00
C SER A 89 -4.82 1.40 9.77
N PRO A 90 -3.59 1.62 10.23
CA PRO A 90 -2.53 0.65 10.01
C PRO A 90 -2.77 -0.59 10.87
N GLN A 91 -2.52 -1.73 10.28
CA GLN A 91 -2.54 -3.00 10.96
C GLN A 91 -1.25 -3.74 10.69
N ASP A 92 -0.60 -4.18 11.74
CA ASP A 92 0.64 -4.93 11.63
C ASP A 92 0.37 -6.41 11.43
N PHE A 93 1.30 -7.04 10.76
CA PHE A 93 1.37 -8.49 10.74
C PHE A 93 2.47 -8.96 11.69
N ASP A 94 2.21 -10.04 12.39
CA ASP A 94 3.25 -10.79 13.10
C ASP A 94 4.09 -11.64 12.15
N PHE A 95 3.89 -11.51 10.86
CA PHE A 95 4.62 -12.20 9.81
C PHE A 95 4.79 -11.31 8.59
N THR A 96 5.66 -11.73 7.68
CA THR A 96 5.88 -11.05 6.42
C THR A 96 5.58 -11.98 5.25
N ILE A 97 5.14 -11.42 4.14
CA ILE A 97 4.97 -12.14 2.87
C ILE A 97 6.10 -11.68 1.94
N ASP A 98 6.93 -12.62 1.52
CA ASP A 98 7.97 -12.32 0.55
C ASP A 98 7.37 -12.11 -0.85
N LEU A 99 8.02 -11.29 -1.65
CA LEU A 99 7.58 -11.05 -3.03
C LEU A 99 7.47 -12.36 -3.82
N GLU A 100 8.43 -13.27 -3.62
CA GLU A 100 8.47 -14.57 -4.30
C GLU A 100 7.31 -15.49 -3.92
N ASP A 101 6.69 -15.25 -2.78
CA ASP A 101 5.50 -16.01 -2.37
C ASP A 101 4.28 -15.70 -3.25
N ILE A 102 4.28 -14.55 -3.91
CA ILE A 102 3.27 -14.22 -4.92
C ILE A 102 3.67 -14.92 -6.22
N PRO A 103 2.85 -15.83 -6.77
CA PRO A 103 3.20 -16.54 -7.99
C PRO A 103 3.54 -15.60 -9.15
N MET A 104 4.54 -15.96 -9.94
CA MET A 104 4.96 -15.15 -11.09
C MET A 104 3.80 -14.87 -12.06
N ALA A 105 2.90 -15.82 -12.22
CA ALA A 105 1.71 -15.67 -13.06
C ALA A 105 0.80 -14.52 -12.60
N LEU A 106 0.79 -14.18 -11.32
CA LEU A 106 0.05 -13.04 -10.75
C LEU A 106 0.85 -11.74 -10.81
N ARG A 107 2.16 -11.82 -10.90
CA ARG A 107 3.06 -10.65 -10.99
C ARG A 107 3.26 -10.19 -12.44
N VAL A 108 2.26 -10.35 -13.27
CA VAL A 108 2.28 -9.84 -14.64
C VAL A 108 2.11 -8.32 -14.56
N GLY A 109 3.09 -7.60 -15.11
CA GLY A 109 3.16 -6.18 -14.99
C GLY A 109 3.47 -5.44 -16.28
N ALA A 110 3.66 -4.14 -16.16
CA ALA A 110 4.00 -3.24 -17.24
C ALA A 110 5.10 -2.27 -16.80
N GLU A 111 5.97 -1.90 -17.74
CA GLU A 111 7.07 -0.96 -17.43
C GLU A 111 6.56 0.42 -17.02
N LYS A 112 5.42 0.83 -17.56
CA LYS A 112 4.84 2.15 -17.33
C LYS A 112 3.46 2.02 -16.68
N GLY A 113 3.02 3.12 -16.08
CA GLY A 113 1.70 3.20 -15.47
C GLY A 113 1.70 2.88 -13.99
N VAL A 114 0.53 3.02 -13.40
CA VAL A 114 0.32 2.89 -11.95
C VAL A 114 -0.74 1.84 -11.59
N ASP A 115 -1.22 1.08 -12.57
CA ASP A 115 -2.26 0.07 -12.36
C ASP A 115 -1.74 -1.21 -11.72
N THR A 116 -0.43 -1.39 -11.71
CA THR A 116 0.24 -2.53 -11.10
C THR A 116 1.57 -2.10 -10.49
N PRO A 117 1.93 -2.65 -9.32
CA PRO A 117 3.23 -2.38 -8.72
C PRO A 117 4.38 -3.14 -9.42
N PHE A 118 4.07 -4.06 -10.34
CA PHE A 118 5.05 -4.93 -10.96
C PHE A 118 5.45 -4.46 -12.35
N ASP A 119 6.75 -4.59 -12.66
CA ASP A 119 7.27 -4.41 -14.01
C ASP A 119 7.03 -5.68 -14.87
N LYS A 120 7.52 -5.68 -16.11
CA LYS A 120 7.39 -6.83 -17.01
C LYS A 120 8.09 -8.09 -16.52
N ARG A 121 9.03 -7.97 -15.59
CA ARG A 121 9.77 -9.09 -15.00
C ARG A 121 9.13 -9.58 -13.69
N GLY A 122 8.02 -8.99 -13.27
CA GLY A 122 7.38 -9.29 -12.00
C GLY A 122 8.12 -8.74 -10.79
N LYS A 123 9.01 -7.78 -11.00
CA LYS A 123 9.69 -7.05 -9.91
C LYS A 123 8.89 -5.82 -9.52
N VAL A 124 9.05 -5.38 -8.28
CA VAL A 124 8.38 -4.18 -7.78
C VAL A 124 9.02 -2.94 -8.39
N LYS A 125 8.20 -2.08 -8.96
CA LYS A 125 8.62 -0.79 -9.50
C LYS A 125 9.06 0.15 -8.38
N GLN A 126 9.96 1.06 -8.72
CA GLN A 126 10.39 2.13 -7.83
C GLN A 126 9.45 3.33 -7.94
N GLY A 127 8.48 3.39 -7.10
CA GLY A 127 7.51 4.47 -6.99
C GLY A 127 6.77 4.31 -5.69
N TYR A 128 5.75 5.12 -5.44
CA TYR A 128 5.13 5.15 -4.13
C TYR A 128 3.86 4.30 -4.06
N LEU A 129 2.79 4.69 -4.75
CA LEU A 129 1.49 4.05 -4.64
C LEU A 129 1.02 3.55 -6.00
N TYR A 130 0.65 2.27 -6.05
CA TYR A 130 0.17 1.60 -7.25
C TYR A 130 -1.15 0.90 -6.99
N GLY A 131 -1.97 0.79 -8.03
CA GLY A 131 -3.13 -0.09 -8.01
C GLY A 131 -2.71 -1.55 -7.96
N VAL A 132 -3.57 -2.39 -7.44
CA VAL A 132 -3.38 -3.84 -7.35
C VAL A 132 -4.58 -4.53 -7.96
N SER A 133 -4.33 -5.53 -8.79
CA SER A 133 -5.41 -6.33 -9.37
C SER A 133 -6.15 -7.12 -8.28
N SER A 134 -7.40 -7.44 -8.57
CA SER A 134 -8.21 -8.26 -7.66
C SER A 134 -7.62 -9.65 -7.43
N ASP A 135 -6.95 -10.22 -8.43
CA ASP A 135 -6.32 -11.55 -8.31
C ASP A 135 -5.13 -11.53 -7.34
N VAL A 136 -4.30 -10.50 -7.41
CA VAL A 136 -3.18 -10.31 -6.47
C VAL A 136 -3.72 -10.04 -5.07
N ALA A 137 -4.70 -9.18 -4.94
CA ALA A 137 -5.34 -8.87 -3.66
C ALA A 137 -5.94 -10.13 -3.02
N ALA A 138 -6.66 -10.94 -3.78
CA ALA A 138 -7.24 -12.19 -3.30
C ALA A 138 -6.16 -13.16 -2.79
N PHE A 139 -5.04 -13.27 -3.50
CA PHE A 139 -3.93 -14.11 -3.08
C PHE A 139 -3.35 -13.66 -1.73
N ILE A 140 -3.09 -12.36 -1.61
CA ILE A 140 -2.53 -11.79 -0.38
C ILE A 140 -3.50 -11.99 0.79
N LEU A 141 -4.78 -11.68 0.60
CA LEU A 141 -5.79 -11.81 1.64
C LEU A 141 -5.98 -13.27 2.08
N LYS A 142 -5.93 -14.23 1.16
CA LYS A 142 -5.95 -15.66 1.50
C LYS A 142 -4.75 -16.10 2.33
N LYS A 143 -3.56 -15.61 1.99
CA LYS A 143 -2.37 -15.88 2.79
C LYS A 143 -2.49 -15.33 4.20
N LEU A 144 -3.04 -14.13 4.33
CA LEU A 144 -3.31 -13.52 5.63
C LEU A 144 -4.29 -14.33 6.47
N GLU A 145 -5.37 -14.82 5.86
CA GLU A 145 -6.35 -15.67 6.54
C GLU A 145 -5.69 -16.90 7.17
N LEU A 146 -4.83 -17.60 6.42
CA LEU A 146 -4.14 -18.81 6.89
C LEU A 146 -3.23 -18.55 8.10
N VAL A 147 -2.70 -17.35 8.24
CA VAL A 147 -1.78 -17.01 9.34
C VAL A 147 -2.56 -16.47 10.55
N ILE A 148 -3.71 -15.87 10.34
CA ILE A 148 -4.52 -15.21 11.35
C ILE A 148 -5.35 -16.21 12.19
N GLU A 149 -5.52 -17.45 11.76
CA GLU A 149 -6.18 -18.51 12.55
C GLU A 149 -5.57 -18.69 13.96
N SER A 150 -4.44 -18.05 14.25
CA SER A 150 -3.77 -18.08 15.57
C SER A 150 -3.60 -16.72 16.25
N GLY A 151 -4.16 -15.63 15.72
CA GLY A 151 -3.96 -14.26 16.19
C GLY A 151 -5.11 -13.62 16.98
N PRO A 152 -4.98 -12.37 17.44
CA PRO A 152 -6.03 -11.70 18.23
C PRO A 152 -7.26 -11.30 17.39
N GLU A 153 -8.44 -11.57 17.94
CA GLU A 153 -9.77 -11.46 17.32
C GLU A 153 -10.12 -10.23 16.44
N PRO A 154 -9.72 -8.99 16.74
CA PRO A 154 -10.22 -7.85 15.96
C PRO A 154 -9.72 -7.80 14.50
N ILE A 155 -8.52 -8.30 14.25
CA ILE A 155 -7.93 -8.31 12.91
C ILE A 155 -8.51 -9.45 12.09
N GLU A 156 -8.71 -10.60 12.69
CA GLU A 156 -9.32 -11.77 12.07
C GLU A 156 -10.70 -11.45 11.49
N LYS A 157 -11.53 -10.78 12.29
CA LYS A 157 -12.89 -10.48 11.89
C LYS A 157 -12.93 -9.52 10.69
N GLN A 158 -12.12 -8.46 10.71
CA GLN A 158 -12.08 -7.50 9.62
C GLN A 158 -11.57 -8.13 8.32
N ILE A 159 -10.53 -8.95 8.39
CA ILE A 159 -9.98 -9.62 7.21
C ILE A 159 -10.91 -10.71 6.71
N SER A 160 -11.55 -11.47 7.58
CA SER A 160 -12.53 -12.47 7.17
C SER A 160 -13.76 -11.85 6.51
N GLU A 161 -14.23 -10.72 6.99
CA GLU A 161 -15.30 -9.96 6.36
C GLU A 161 -14.87 -9.45 4.97
N LEU A 162 -13.67 -8.91 4.85
CA LEU A 162 -13.11 -8.46 3.57
C LEU A 162 -12.96 -9.59 2.56
N ILE A 163 -12.49 -10.77 2.98
CA ILE A 163 -12.38 -11.95 2.13
C ILE A 163 -13.76 -12.46 1.74
N GLY A 164 -14.72 -12.46 2.66
CA GLY A 164 -16.10 -12.82 2.38
C GLY A 164 -16.75 -11.94 1.34
N ASP A 165 -16.61 -10.62 1.47
CA ASP A 165 -17.11 -9.64 0.52
C ASP A 165 -16.42 -9.79 -0.86
N PHE A 166 -15.16 -10.14 -0.87
CA PHE A 166 -14.38 -10.35 -2.09
C PHE A 166 -14.74 -11.66 -2.80
N SER A 167 -15.10 -12.70 -2.04
CA SER A 167 -15.46 -14.02 -2.58
C SER A 167 -16.91 -14.10 -3.07
N ALA A 168 -17.72 -13.16 -2.67
CA ALA A 168 -19.11 -13.05 -3.09
C ALA A 168 -19.23 -12.31 -4.41
#